data_511ed61e3705cad822acc46ada29ddc1
#
_entry.id   511ed61e3705cad822acc46ada29ddc1
#
_cell.length_a   1.000
_cell.length_b   1.000
_cell.length_c   1.000
_cell.angle_alpha   90.00
_cell.angle_beta   90.00
_cell.angle_gamma   90.00
#
_symmetry.space_group_name_H-M   'P 1'
#
loop_
_entity.id
_entity.type
_entity.pdbx_description
1 polymer ?
#
loop_
_entity_poly.entity_id
_entity_poly.type
_entity_poly.pdbx_seq_one_letter_code
_entity_poly.pdbx_strand_id
1 'polypeptide(L)'
;MFSENLRENWSFVKTIVEARERKLKKYRFFEKLWKVLEEGKNLIFLQAPTGAGKTEAVLTPYLKSLVEDEREWHSLIYVMPTKSLVFNMFERICKAVNVCKNFLGIPKRLVVSYDYGGFIPVKPFLEGDITITTYDTLLYTFYGFRPYGHHILLSLSKVIGSLIILDEVQLLQDEYWYSFSLLPYHIKNLLLFGATVILMSATLPKLLIEGIKDSLAKGRQIAKLQYGVVKADPSEDIVERGNLKVKAENGRLSDNLLKVVEGNEKPLLLIFNTVERAVEAYRKLREKKLKTLLLHSRIVSVERKQREALFEKGDSVDVVIATQVVEAGIDFDFKTVATEISPIDSLIQRLGRCARRRDGEAKIFTDLEQAKTVYPENVMKVTFKNLDEDMLSDSVRDALKASELVNNVYTQDVVEQLKSSVHEDIKRILAFVKPFTGKMFDRREFYEDEASNLLRYSVEVRCILLPQDLYKQALDSIKAKGDNKIPLEHNRAVKLFTENNLSISLPRKAIKIPALEHQLNNKKVYLSLYFSEKGLEVRKYDKIESYIRTNQIGYLIINPNYYEEIEGYHLGLVKPFDYGNF
;
A
#
# COMPACT_ATOMS: atom_id res chain seq x y z
N MET A 1 3.76 -22.32 33.11
CA MET A 1 2.80 -21.55 32.27
C MET A 1 3.51 -20.66 31.25
N PHE A 2 4.26 -19.59 31.59
CA PHE A 2 4.92 -18.71 30.58
C PHE A 2 5.92 -19.44 29.68
N SER A 3 6.75 -20.35 30.19
CA SER A 3 7.72 -21.13 29.41
C SER A 3 7.09 -22.18 28.48
N GLU A 4 5.91 -22.70 28.83
CA GLU A 4 5.14 -23.64 28.01
C GLU A 4 4.47 -22.91 26.86
N ASN A 5 3.79 -21.78 27.11
CA ASN A 5 3.22 -20.91 26.09
C ASN A 5 4.25 -20.46 25.04
N LEU A 6 5.46 -20.10 25.47
CA LEU A 6 6.54 -19.75 24.55
C LEU A 6 6.98 -20.92 23.66
N ARG A 7 7.08 -22.13 24.23
CA ARG A 7 7.45 -23.33 23.45
C ARG A 7 6.41 -23.65 22.41
N GLU A 8 5.13 -23.54 22.75
CA GLU A 8 4.02 -23.76 21.83
C GLU A 8 3.99 -22.71 20.72
N ASN A 9 4.11 -21.42 21.04
CA ASN A 9 4.21 -20.36 20.05
C ASN A 9 5.36 -20.61 19.06
N TRP A 10 6.53 -21.04 19.53
CA TRP A 10 7.64 -21.39 18.67
C TRP A 10 7.38 -22.63 17.81
N SER A 11 6.57 -23.57 18.26
CA SER A 11 6.12 -24.71 17.44
C SER A 11 5.26 -24.25 16.27
N PHE A 12 4.32 -23.31 16.48
CA PHE A 12 3.54 -22.70 15.40
C PHE A 12 4.44 -21.97 14.39
N VAL A 13 5.35 -21.12 14.87
CA VAL A 13 6.28 -20.40 13.99
C VAL A 13 7.12 -21.36 13.17
N LYS A 14 7.66 -22.41 13.80
CA LYS A 14 8.44 -23.44 13.13
C LYS A 14 7.65 -24.09 12.00
N THR A 15 6.43 -24.53 12.28
CA THR A 15 5.56 -25.18 11.30
C THR A 15 5.26 -24.25 10.11
N ILE A 16 4.97 -22.97 10.37
CA ILE A 16 4.70 -21.99 9.31
C ILE A 16 5.94 -21.69 8.46
N VAL A 17 7.11 -21.59 9.09
CA VAL A 17 8.38 -21.25 8.41
C VAL A 17 8.89 -22.40 7.57
N GLU A 18 8.86 -23.63 8.11
CA GLU A 18 9.29 -24.85 7.40
C GLU A 18 8.40 -25.15 6.19
N ALA A 19 7.10 -24.87 6.29
CA ALA A 19 6.18 -24.98 5.17
C ALA A 19 6.54 -24.06 3.96
N ARG A 20 7.38 -23.06 4.18
CA ARG A 20 7.90 -22.15 3.16
C ARG A 20 9.34 -22.49 2.75
N GLU A 21 9.81 -23.68 3.09
CA GLU A 21 11.20 -24.12 2.82
C GLU A 21 12.26 -23.15 3.38
N ARG A 22 11.94 -22.46 4.48
CA ARG A 22 12.84 -21.52 5.15
C ARG A 22 13.34 -22.10 6.48
N LYS A 23 14.55 -21.73 6.87
CA LYS A 23 15.08 -22.07 8.19
C LYS A 23 14.46 -21.17 9.26
N LEU A 24 14.03 -21.76 10.36
CA LEU A 24 13.55 -21.01 11.52
C LEU A 24 14.71 -20.22 12.14
N LYS A 25 14.50 -18.93 12.30
CA LYS A 25 15.30 -18.05 13.15
C LYS A 25 14.47 -17.59 14.33
N LYS A 26 15.03 -17.70 15.53
CA LYS A 26 14.38 -17.21 16.74
C LYS A 26 14.83 -15.78 17.00
N TYR A 27 13.90 -14.84 16.92
CA TYR A 27 14.11 -13.44 17.25
C TYR A 27 13.47 -13.12 18.59
N ARG A 28 14.17 -12.41 19.47
CA ARG A 28 13.67 -12.07 20.81
C ARG A 28 12.49 -11.12 20.80
N PHE A 29 12.36 -10.29 19.77
CA PHE A 29 11.19 -9.42 19.67
C PHE A 29 9.88 -10.20 19.52
N PHE A 30 9.88 -11.47 19.04
CA PHE A 30 8.71 -12.32 19.03
C PHE A 30 8.20 -12.57 20.46
N GLU A 31 9.08 -12.97 21.34
CA GLU A 31 8.75 -13.24 22.74
C GLU A 31 8.30 -11.98 23.47
N LYS A 32 8.95 -10.85 23.19
CA LYS A 32 8.53 -9.53 23.70
C LYS A 32 7.12 -9.16 23.23
N LEU A 33 6.80 -9.42 21.96
CA LEU A 33 5.45 -9.17 21.40
C LEU A 33 4.39 -10.05 22.07
N TRP A 34 4.66 -11.36 22.16
CA TRP A 34 3.71 -12.30 22.77
C TRP A 34 3.44 -11.96 24.22
N LYS A 35 4.48 -11.63 24.99
CA LYS A 35 4.33 -11.17 26.37
C LYS A 35 3.46 -9.92 26.48
N VAL A 36 3.67 -8.93 25.60
CA VAL A 36 2.88 -7.69 25.59
C VAL A 36 1.40 -7.98 25.28
N LEU A 37 1.10 -8.95 24.39
CA LEU A 37 -0.26 -9.40 24.12
C LEU A 37 -0.88 -10.13 25.33
N GLU A 38 -0.15 -11.07 25.97
CA GLU A 38 -0.57 -11.78 27.17
C GLU A 38 -0.84 -10.82 28.35
N GLU A 39 -0.15 -9.67 28.42
CA GLU A 39 -0.42 -8.59 29.38
C GLU A 39 -1.72 -7.83 29.09
N GLY A 40 -2.45 -8.19 28.03
CA GLY A 40 -3.72 -7.54 27.63
C GLY A 40 -3.53 -6.14 27.03
N LYS A 41 -2.35 -5.82 26.46
CA LYS A 41 -2.15 -4.54 25.75
C LYS A 41 -2.97 -4.56 24.48
N ASN A 42 -3.80 -3.55 24.27
CA ASN A 42 -4.69 -3.44 23.12
C ASN A 42 -4.18 -2.51 22.00
N LEU A 43 -3.05 -1.81 22.23
CA LEU A 43 -2.34 -1.05 21.21
C LEU A 43 -0.85 -1.37 21.26
N ILE A 44 -0.29 -1.88 20.14
CA ILE A 44 1.10 -2.31 20.09
C ILE A 44 1.80 -1.66 18.92
N PHE A 45 2.95 -1.06 19.20
CA PHE A 45 3.88 -0.55 18.18
C PHE A 45 5.01 -1.56 18.04
N LEU A 46 5.06 -2.26 16.90
CA LEU A 46 6.08 -3.25 16.57
C LEU A 46 7.04 -2.69 15.54
N GLN A 47 8.30 -2.56 15.91
CA GLN A 47 9.38 -2.08 15.06
C GLN A 47 10.45 -3.14 14.90
N ALA A 48 10.57 -3.69 13.69
CA ALA A 48 11.59 -4.68 13.37
C ALA A 48 11.97 -4.60 11.88
N PRO A 49 13.22 -4.98 11.52
CA PRO A 49 13.69 -4.91 10.13
C PRO A 49 12.82 -5.70 9.16
N THR A 50 12.87 -5.33 7.89
CA THR A 50 12.22 -6.10 6.83
C THR A 50 12.86 -7.49 6.72
N GLY A 51 12.04 -8.54 6.66
CA GLY A 51 12.51 -9.92 6.60
C GLY A 51 12.74 -10.60 7.96
N ALA A 52 12.59 -9.89 9.09
CA ALA A 52 12.73 -10.45 10.44
C ALA A 52 11.56 -11.35 10.89
N GLY A 53 10.56 -11.63 10.02
CA GLY A 53 9.44 -12.51 10.38
C GLY A 53 8.32 -11.84 11.16
N LYS A 54 8.15 -10.52 11.03
CA LYS A 54 7.04 -9.77 11.68
C LYS A 54 5.67 -10.44 11.48
N THR A 55 5.40 -10.89 10.25
CA THR A 55 4.12 -11.55 9.90
C THR A 55 3.89 -12.82 10.71
N GLU A 56 4.90 -13.68 10.83
CA GLU A 56 4.83 -14.91 11.61
C GLU A 56 4.63 -14.60 13.10
N ALA A 57 5.32 -13.58 13.61
CA ALA A 57 5.21 -13.15 15.00
C ALA A 57 3.78 -12.73 15.39
N VAL A 58 3.10 -11.96 14.52
CA VAL A 58 1.76 -11.42 14.81
C VAL A 58 0.63 -12.40 14.49
N LEU A 59 0.84 -13.37 13.55
CA LEU A 59 -0.15 -14.38 13.23
C LEU A 59 -0.23 -15.48 14.30
N THR A 60 0.87 -15.83 14.91
CA THR A 60 0.98 -16.97 15.83
C THR A 60 0.01 -16.92 17.00
N PRO A 61 -0.16 -15.80 17.75
CA PRO A 61 -1.10 -15.74 18.87
C PRO A 61 -2.56 -16.01 18.44
N TYR A 62 -2.98 -15.44 17.31
CA TYR A 62 -4.31 -15.66 16.77
C TYR A 62 -4.53 -17.12 16.35
N LEU A 63 -3.58 -17.70 15.61
CA LEU A 63 -3.68 -19.10 15.15
C LEU A 63 -3.70 -20.06 16.34
N LYS A 64 -2.90 -19.79 17.38
CA LYS A 64 -2.88 -20.58 18.60
C LYS A 64 -4.23 -20.55 19.33
N SER A 65 -4.82 -19.37 19.51
CA SER A 65 -6.12 -19.20 20.20
C SER A 65 -7.27 -19.96 19.50
N LEU A 66 -7.14 -20.22 18.18
CA LEU A 66 -8.11 -21.04 17.44
C LEU A 66 -7.99 -22.54 17.75
N VAL A 67 -6.81 -23.02 18.15
CA VAL A 67 -6.57 -24.43 18.51
C VAL A 67 -7.03 -24.71 19.91
N GLU A 68 -6.79 -23.78 20.83
CA GLU A 68 -7.10 -23.91 22.25
C GLU A 68 -8.59 -23.70 22.56
N ASP A 69 -9.40 -23.32 21.56
CA ASP A 69 -10.81 -22.91 21.68
C ASP A 69 -11.01 -21.74 22.68
N GLU A 70 -9.94 -21.10 23.07
CA GLU A 70 -9.88 -19.89 23.90
C GLU A 70 -9.69 -18.67 23.00
N ARG A 71 -10.73 -18.34 22.22
CA ARG A 71 -10.65 -17.23 21.26
C ARG A 71 -10.55 -15.88 21.98
N GLU A 72 -9.36 -15.35 22.04
CA GLU A 72 -9.12 -14.00 22.55
C GLU A 72 -9.66 -12.93 21.58
N TRP A 73 -9.62 -13.21 20.26
CA TRP A 73 -10.11 -12.31 19.21
C TRP A 73 -11.16 -13.00 18.35
N HIS A 74 -12.23 -12.28 18.06
CA HIS A 74 -13.31 -12.76 17.19
C HIS A 74 -12.85 -13.02 15.74
N SER A 75 -12.00 -12.14 15.20
CA SER A 75 -11.45 -12.21 13.84
C SER A 75 -10.06 -11.59 13.78
N LEU A 76 -9.32 -11.88 12.71
CA LEU A 76 -8.06 -11.22 12.38
C LEU A 76 -8.22 -10.41 11.11
N ILE A 77 -7.91 -9.12 11.17
CA ILE A 77 -7.92 -8.22 10.01
C ILE A 77 -6.48 -7.78 9.73
N TYR A 78 -5.90 -8.28 8.63
CA TYR A 78 -4.54 -7.96 8.23
C TYR A 78 -4.56 -6.88 7.15
N VAL A 79 -4.02 -5.72 7.49
CA VAL A 79 -4.16 -4.50 6.67
C VAL A 79 -2.83 -4.16 5.99
N MET A 80 -2.87 -4.03 4.68
CA MET A 80 -1.74 -3.73 3.82
C MET A 80 -1.90 -2.34 3.19
N PRO A 81 -0.81 -1.63 2.87
CA PRO A 81 -0.90 -0.30 2.25
C PRO A 81 -1.35 -0.32 0.78
N THR A 82 -1.15 -1.43 0.05
CA THR A 82 -1.48 -1.52 -1.37
C THR A 82 -2.19 -2.82 -1.75
N LYS A 83 -2.95 -2.78 -2.85
CA LYS A 83 -3.70 -3.95 -3.37
C LYS A 83 -2.81 -5.12 -3.76
N SER A 84 -1.65 -4.86 -4.36
CA SER A 84 -0.69 -5.92 -4.74
C SER A 84 -0.17 -6.66 -3.51
N LEU A 85 0.10 -5.95 -2.42
CA LEU A 85 0.51 -6.55 -1.17
C LEU A 85 -0.58 -7.40 -0.53
N VAL A 86 -1.86 -6.99 -0.65
CA VAL A 86 -3.00 -7.78 -0.15
C VAL A 86 -3.01 -9.18 -0.76
N PHE A 87 -2.84 -9.27 -2.08
CA PHE A 87 -2.89 -10.56 -2.76
C PHE A 87 -1.70 -11.46 -2.36
N ASN A 88 -0.49 -10.93 -2.35
CA ASN A 88 0.70 -11.67 -1.94
C ASN A 88 0.60 -12.14 -0.47
N MET A 89 0.06 -11.29 0.40
CA MET A 89 -0.15 -11.64 1.80
C MET A 89 -1.27 -12.67 1.97
N PHE A 90 -2.34 -12.59 1.18
CA PHE A 90 -3.42 -13.58 1.17
C PHE A 90 -2.89 -14.97 0.85
N GLU A 91 -2.11 -15.12 -0.23
CA GLU A 91 -1.50 -16.41 -0.60
C GLU A 91 -0.57 -16.93 0.53
N ARG A 92 0.23 -16.04 1.13
CA ARG A 92 1.13 -16.38 2.23
C ARG A 92 0.36 -16.87 3.46
N ILE A 93 -0.70 -16.18 3.84
CA ILE A 93 -1.52 -16.56 5.00
C ILE A 93 -2.31 -17.84 4.71
N CYS A 94 -2.85 -18.01 3.49
CA CYS A 94 -3.51 -19.26 3.10
C CYS A 94 -2.56 -20.47 3.23
N LYS A 95 -1.31 -20.35 2.77
CA LYS A 95 -0.31 -21.40 2.93
C LYS A 95 -0.05 -21.73 4.41
N ALA A 96 0.15 -20.69 5.23
CA ALA A 96 0.36 -20.84 6.67
C ALA A 96 -0.82 -21.53 7.36
N VAL A 97 -2.05 -21.07 7.09
CA VAL A 97 -3.28 -21.64 7.66
C VAL A 97 -3.49 -23.08 7.21
N ASN A 98 -3.27 -23.40 5.95
CA ASN A 98 -3.41 -24.78 5.45
C ASN A 98 -2.45 -25.74 6.14
N VAL A 99 -1.21 -25.34 6.37
CA VAL A 99 -0.24 -26.13 7.14
C VAL A 99 -0.72 -26.31 8.59
N CYS A 100 -1.16 -25.24 9.22
CA CYS A 100 -1.70 -25.32 10.59
C CYS A 100 -2.96 -26.19 10.69
N LYS A 101 -3.84 -26.17 9.68
CA LYS A 101 -5.00 -27.07 9.60
C LYS A 101 -4.60 -28.54 9.54
N ASN A 102 -3.52 -28.84 8.84
CA ASN A 102 -3.08 -30.23 8.64
C ASN A 102 -2.27 -30.78 9.83
N PHE A 103 -1.51 -29.93 10.51
CA PHE A 103 -0.54 -30.37 11.52
C PHE A 103 -0.83 -29.91 12.95
N LEU A 104 -1.60 -28.86 13.14
CA LEU A 104 -1.80 -28.23 14.45
C LEU A 104 -3.28 -28.20 14.92
N GLY A 105 -4.18 -28.85 14.18
CA GLY A 105 -5.57 -29.03 14.61
C GLY A 105 -6.47 -27.79 14.47
N ILE A 106 -6.07 -26.78 13.71
CA ILE A 106 -6.93 -25.62 13.45
C ILE A 106 -8.22 -26.07 12.74
N PRO A 107 -9.40 -25.50 13.09
CA PRO A 107 -10.67 -25.90 12.49
C PRO A 107 -10.66 -25.82 10.97
N LYS A 108 -11.05 -26.91 10.29
CA LYS A 108 -11.09 -26.98 8.80
C LYS A 108 -12.01 -25.92 8.18
N ARG A 109 -13.05 -25.49 8.91
CA ARG A 109 -14.02 -24.46 8.48
C ARG A 109 -13.49 -23.02 8.52
N LEU A 110 -12.27 -22.79 9.02
CA LEU A 110 -11.68 -21.44 9.07
C LEU A 110 -11.62 -20.83 7.68
N VAL A 111 -12.17 -19.64 7.53
CA VAL A 111 -12.26 -18.91 6.26
C VAL A 111 -11.20 -17.81 6.22
N VAL A 112 -10.27 -17.92 5.26
CA VAL A 112 -9.35 -16.85 4.90
C VAL A 112 -9.92 -16.13 3.67
N SER A 113 -10.07 -14.83 3.74
CA SER A 113 -10.60 -14.01 2.65
C SER A 113 -9.74 -12.78 2.39
N TYR A 114 -9.96 -12.11 1.29
CA TYR A 114 -9.39 -10.79 1.02
C TYR A 114 -10.46 -9.82 0.53
N ASP A 115 -10.30 -8.56 0.88
CA ASP A 115 -11.18 -7.46 0.47
C ASP A 115 -10.33 -6.19 0.26
N TYR A 116 -10.17 -5.75 -0.97
CA TYR A 116 -9.37 -4.57 -1.30
C TYR A 116 -10.14 -3.53 -2.14
N GLY A 117 -11.46 -3.50 -2.00
CA GLY A 117 -12.31 -2.54 -2.71
C GLY A 117 -12.43 -2.82 -4.21
N GLY A 118 -12.16 -4.04 -4.66
CA GLY A 118 -12.38 -4.49 -6.03
C GLY A 118 -13.86 -4.55 -6.40
N PHE A 119 -14.15 -4.67 -7.70
CA PHE A 119 -15.50 -4.70 -8.25
C PHE A 119 -16.34 -5.90 -7.77
N ILE A 120 -15.67 -7.03 -7.55
CA ILE A 120 -16.29 -8.25 -7.03
C ILE A 120 -15.48 -8.68 -5.81
N PRO A 121 -15.83 -8.23 -4.61
CA PRO A 121 -15.22 -8.77 -3.41
C PRO A 121 -15.67 -10.22 -3.25
N VAL A 122 -14.71 -11.10 -3.04
CA VAL A 122 -15.01 -12.53 -2.76
C VAL A 122 -15.86 -12.64 -1.49
N LYS A 123 -15.60 -11.77 -0.51
CA LYS A 123 -16.38 -11.59 0.70
C LYS A 123 -16.34 -10.13 1.13
N PRO A 124 -17.37 -9.32 0.82
CA PRO A 124 -17.45 -7.93 1.24
C PRO A 124 -17.57 -7.81 2.78
N PHE A 125 -17.35 -6.61 3.30
CA PHE A 125 -17.56 -6.29 4.72
C PHE A 125 -16.68 -7.08 5.70
N LEU A 126 -15.48 -7.50 5.28
CA LEU A 126 -14.51 -8.21 6.13
C LEU A 126 -15.02 -9.56 6.67
N GLU A 127 -15.81 -10.29 5.91
CA GLU A 127 -16.55 -11.48 6.36
C GLU A 127 -15.69 -12.73 6.67
N GLY A 128 -14.39 -12.72 6.46
CA GLY A 128 -13.52 -13.86 6.83
C GLY A 128 -13.28 -13.98 8.34
N ASP A 129 -12.85 -15.15 8.80
CA ASP A 129 -12.23 -15.30 10.13
C ASP A 129 -10.86 -14.62 10.13
N ILE A 130 -10.14 -14.73 9.00
CA ILE A 130 -8.94 -13.94 8.67
C ILE A 130 -9.23 -13.19 7.39
N THR A 131 -9.20 -11.87 7.43
CA THR A 131 -9.41 -11.01 6.26
C THR A 131 -8.17 -10.19 5.98
N ILE A 132 -7.66 -10.27 4.76
CA ILE A 132 -6.55 -9.42 4.29
C ILE A 132 -7.16 -8.28 3.48
N THR A 133 -6.82 -7.03 3.85
CA THR A 133 -7.45 -5.86 3.24
C THR A 133 -6.47 -4.71 3.06
N THR A 134 -6.89 -3.64 2.37
CA THR A 134 -6.14 -2.38 2.36
C THR A 134 -6.61 -1.45 3.47
N TYR A 135 -5.76 -0.51 3.85
CA TYR A 135 -6.09 0.51 4.83
C TYR A 135 -7.33 1.31 4.42
N ASP A 136 -7.39 1.74 3.16
CA ASP A 136 -8.54 2.45 2.61
C ASP A 136 -9.82 1.60 2.74
N THR A 137 -9.77 0.34 2.35
CA THR A 137 -10.92 -0.56 2.42
C THR A 137 -11.38 -0.80 3.85
N LEU A 138 -10.43 -1.01 4.79
CA LEU A 138 -10.77 -1.11 6.21
C LEU A 138 -11.57 0.10 6.68
N LEU A 139 -11.07 1.31 6.43
CA LEU A 139 -11.70 2.53 6.93
C LEU A 139 -13.01 2.87 6.21
N TYR A 140 -13.08 2.73 4.87
CA TYR A 140 -14.35 2.87 4.16
C TYR A 140 -15.40 1.87 4.64
N THR A 141 -14.99 0.64 4.94
CA THR A 141 -15.87 -0.38 5.50
C THR A 141 -16.30 -0.02 6.91
N PHE A 142 -15.35 0.35 7.77
CA PHE A 142 -15.59 0.73 9.16
C PHE A 142 -16.52 1.94 9.30
N TYR A 143 -16.32 2.97 8.46
CA TYR A 143 -17.17 4.16 8.46
C TYR A 143 -18.44 4.02 7.62
N GLY A 144 -18.65 2.89 6.93
CA GLY A 144 -19.87 2.60 6.18
C GLY A 144 -19.97 3.28 4.82
N PHE A 145 -18.85 3.57 4.16
CA PHE A 145 -18.79 4.20 2.85
C PHE A 145 -18.55 3.22 1.69
N ARG A 146 -18.89 1.96 1.88
CA ARG A 146 -18.75 0.97 0.80
C ARG A 146 -19.84 1.17 -0.26
N PRO A 147 -19.49 1.06 -1.57
CA PRO A 147 -20.44 1.24 -2.66
C PRO A 147 -21.54 0.16 -2.73
N TYR A 148 -21.36 -0.97 -2.04
CA TYR A 148 -22.31 -2.11 -2.03
C TYR A 148 -23.42 -2.00 -0.97
N GLY A 149 -23.63 -0.83 -0.42
CA GLY A 149 -24.61 -0.55 0.61
C GLY A 149 -24.00 -0.12 1.93
N HIS A 150 -24.75 0.70 2.64
CA HIS A 150 -24.35 1.29 3.92
C HIS A 150 -24.50 0.31 5.09
N HIS A 151 -24.06 -0.94 4.94
CA HIS A 151 -24.20 -2.01 5.95
C HIS A 151 -23.15 -1.88 7.06
N ILE A 152 -23.19 -0.78 7.80
CA ILE A 152 -22.24 -0.49 8.88
C ILE A 152 -22.21 -1.59 9.93
N LEU A 153 -23.38 -2.11 10.33
CA LEU A 153 -23.46 -3.11 11.38
C LEU A 153 -22.73 -4.40 11.02
N LEU A 154 -22.78 -4.82 9.75
CA LEU A 154 -22.02 -5.99 9.29
C LEU A 154 -20.52 -5.78 9.43
N SER A 155 -20.04 -4.61 9.00
CA SER A 155 -18.63 -4.26 9.09
C SER A 155 -18.15 -4.12 10.53
N LEU A 156 -18.93 -3.43 11.37
CA LEU A 156 -18.60 -3.24 12.77
C LEU A 156 -18.57 -4.56 13.53
N SER A 157 -19.47 -5.51 13.23
CA SER A 157 -19.47 -6.84 13.86
C SER A 157 -18.15 -7.59 13.68
N LYS A 158 -17.40 -7.31 12.60
CA LYS A 158 -16.10 -7.91 12.33
C LYS A 158 -14.92 -7.16 12.96
N VAL A 159 -15.10 -5.88 13.25
CA VAL A 159 -14.09 -5.05 13.93
C VAL A 159 -14.16 -5.23 15.46
N ILE A 160 -15.37 -5.40 16.01
CA ILE A 160 -15.57 -5.60 17.46
C ILE A 160 -14.78 -6.82 17.95
N GLY A 161 -13.88 -6.61 18.91
CA GLY A 161 -13.07 -7.67 19.49
C GLY A 161 -12.11 -8.37 18.52
N SER A 162 -11.74 -7.72 17.42
CA SER A 162 -10.79 -8.27 16.44
C SER A 162 -9.34 -7.94 16.76
N LEU A 163 -8.41 -8.74 16.21
CA LEU A 163 -6.99 -8.39 16.11
C LEU A 163 -6.76 -7.71 14.76
N ILE A 164 -6.41 -6.42 14.78
CA ILE A 164 -6.13 -5.62 13.58
C ILE A 164 -4.64 -5.39 13.47
N ILE A 165 -4.05 -5.83 12.38
CA ILE A 165 -2.63 -5.67 12.09
C ILE A 165 -2.48 -4.66 10.96
N LEU A 166 -1.89 -3.51 11.24
CA LEU A 166 -1.53 -2.50 10.25
C LEU A 166 -0.07 -2.71 9.87
N ASP A 167 0.16 -3.33 8.70
CA ASP A 167 1.51 -3.63 8.21
C ASP A 167 2.07 -2.51 7.33
N GLU A 168 3.38 -2.33 7.37
CA GLU A 168 4.12 -1.32 6.61
C GLU A 168 3.51 0.09 6.76
N VAL A 169 3.22 0.47 8.01
CA VAL A 169 2.49 1.73 8.34
C VAL A 169 3.17 2.97 7.75
N GLN A 170 4.49 2.96 7.58
CA GLN A 170 5.22 4.07 6.96
C GLN A 170 4.78 4.35 5.52
N LEU A 171 4.26 3.34 4.79
CA LEU A 171 3.74 3.53 3.44
C LEU A 171 2.35 4.20 3.39
N LEU A 172 1.74 4.43 4.53
CA LEU A 172 0.51 5.24 4.62
C LEU A 172 0.83 6.74 4.61
N GLN A 173 2.10 7.12 4.77
CA GLN A 173 2.51 8.51 4.73
C GLN A 173 2.27 9.07 3.33
N ASP A 174 1.60 10.21 3.28
CA ASP A 174 1.48 11.04 2.10
C ASP A 174 2.38 12.27 2.17
N GLU A 175 2.43 13.02 1.10
CA GLU A 175 3.32 14.18 0.90
C GLU A 175 3.13 15.28 1.96
N TYR A 176 1.96 15.37 2.60
CA TYR A 176 1.57 16.44 3.50
C TYR A 176 1.38 15.99 4.95
N TRP A 177 1.81 14.80 5.32
CA TRP A 177 1.54 14.22 6.64
C TRP A 177 0.03 14.10 6.96
N TYR A 178 -0.81 14.14 5.92
CA TYR A 178 -2.27 14.14 6.06
C TYR A 178 -2.79 12.83 6.65
N SER A 179 -2.42 11.71 6.06
CA SER A 179 -2.81 10.38 6.53
C SER A 179 -2.36 10.14 7.97
N PHE A 180 -1.12 10.51 8.31
CA PHE A 180 -0.61 10.40 9.68
C PHE A 180 -1.28 11.35 10.68
N SER A 181 -1.82 12.47 10.21
CA SER A 181 -2.60 13.37 11.08
C SER A 181 -3.97 12.80 11.44
N LEU A 182 -4.55 11.95 10.58
CA LEU A 182 -5.84 11.30 10.80
C LEU A 182 -5.71 9.95 11.51
N LEU A 183 -4.62 9.23 11.30
CA LEU A 183 -4.39 7.87 11.83
C LEU A 183 -4.61 7.76 13.35
N PRO A 184 -4.19 8.71 14.22
CA PRO A 184 -4.45 8.64 15.65
C PRO A 184 -5.94 8.53 16.00
N TYR A 185 -6.79 9.21 15.26
CA TYR A 185 -8.24 9.21 15.49
C TYR A 185 -8.90 7.94 14.96
N HIS A 186 -8.41 7.40 13.83
CA HIS A 186 -8.87 6.12 13.31
C HIS A 186 -8.53 4.98 14.27
N ILE A 187 -7.29 4.95 14.78
CA ILE A 187 -6.87 3.96 15.78
C ILE A 187 -7.72 4.08 17.04
N LYS A 188 -7.95 5.30 17.53
CA LYS A 188 -8.83 5.53 18.67
C LYS A 188 -10.21 4.93 18.46
N ASN A 189 -10.81 5.15 17.29
CA ASN A 189 -12.12 4.62 16.98
C ASN A 189 -12.13 3.07 16.94
N LEU A 190 -11.11 2.44 16.35
CA LEU A 190 -10.97 0.98 16.34
C LEU A 190 -10.87 0.41 17.77
N LEU A 191 -10.05 1.05 18.62
CA LEU A 191 -9.89 0.66 20.04
C LEU A 191 -11.18 0.84 20.85
N LEU A 192 -12.00 1.86 20.56
CA LEU A 192 -13.30 2.08 21.20
C LEU A 192 -14.31 0.95 20.89
N PHE A 193 -14.14 0.27 19.74
CA PHE A 193 -14.91 -0.93 19.40
C PHE A 193 -14.27 -2.23 19.93
N GLY A 194 -13.30 -2.13 20.83
CA GLY A 194 -12.69 -3.28 21.49
C GLY A 194 -11.68 -4.05 20.65
N ALA A 195 -11.21 -3.48 19.53
CA ALA A 195 -10.16 -4.10 18.75
C ALA A 195 -8.82 -4.03 19.48
N THR A 196 -7.97 -5.04 19.27
CA THR A 196 -6.52 -4.99 19.54
C THR A 196 -5.82 -4.55 18.26
N VAL A 197 -5.01 -3.49 18.31
CA VAL A 197 -4.37 -2.92 17.13
C VAL A 197 -2.85 -3.06 17.23
N ILE A 198 -2.23 -3.68 16.24
CA ILE A 198 -0.77 -3.75 16.09
C ILE A 198 -0.36 -2.91 14.89
N LEU A 199 0.42 -1.85 15.14
CA LEU A 199 1.08 -1.08 14.07
C LEU A 199 2.49 -1.62 13.90
N MET A 200 2.81 -2.10 12.72
CA MET A 200 4.14 -2.62 12.45
C MET A 200 4.82 -1.99 11.25
N SER A 201 6.12 -1.77 11.40
CA SER A 201 6.98 -1.12 10.41
C SER A 201 8.45 -1.40 10.71
N ALA A 202 9.30 -1.24 9.71
CA ALA A 202 10.74 -1.09 9.94
C ALA A 202 11.07 0.31 10.51
N THR A 203 10.27 1.32 10.13
CA THR A 203 10.51 2.74 10.45
C THR A 203 9.22 3.40 10.93
N LEU A 204 9.01 3.48 12.26
CA LEU A 204 7.89 4.22 12.84
C LEU A 204 8.35 5.61 13.27
N PRO A 205 7.86 6.71 12.67
CA PRO A 205 8.22 8.04 13.10
C PRO A 205 7.80 8.28 14.57
N LYS A 206 8.69 8.87 15.36
CA LYS A 206 8.42 9.18 16.78
C LYS A 206 7.19 10.08 16.95
N LEU A 207 7.07 11.10 16.10
CA LEU A 207 5.93 12.02 16.10
C LEU A 207 4.59 11.32 15.82
N LEU A 208 4.57 10.26 15.01
CA LEU A 208 3.37 9.47 14.80
C LEU A 208 2.97 8.73 16.08
N ILE A 209 3.92 8.07 16.73
CA ILE A 209 3.68 7.34 18.00
C ILE A 209 3.19 8.30 19.09
N GLU A 210 3.83 9.44 19.24
CA GLU A 210 3.44 10.50 20.20
C GLU A 210 2.05 11.04 19.88
N GLY A 211 1.77 11.36 18.61
CA GLY A 211 0.45 11.84 18.18
C GLY A 211 -0.68 10.84 18.47
N ILE A 212 -0.42 9.55 18.32
CA ILE A 212 -1.38 8.50 18.69
C ILE A 212 -1.60 8.48 20.19
N LYS A 213 -0.53 8.48 21.00
CA LYS A 213 -0.61 8.49 22.47
C LYS A 213 -1.36 9.72 22.99
N ASP A 214 -1.07 10.89 22.44
CA ASP A 214 -1.72 12.15 22.83
C ASP A 214 -3.21 12.17 22.49
N SER A 215 -3.56 11.66 21.30
CA SER A 215 -4.97 11.55 20.88
C SER A 215 -5.77 10.65 21.82
N LEU A 216 -5.14 9.58 22.31
CA LEU A 216 -5.76 8.63 23.22
C LEU A 216 -5.86 9.19 24.65
N ALA A 217 -4.84 9.90 25.12
CA ALA A 217 -4.83 10.51 26.46
C ALA A 217 -5.90 11.60 26.63
N LYS A 218 -6.21 12.35 25.57
CA LYS A 218 -7.25 13.40 25.56
C LYS A 218 -8.70 12.89 25.61
N GLY A 219 -8.91 11.58 25.58
CA GLY A 219 -10.24 10.97 25.53
C GLY A 219 -10.59 10.22 26.80
N ARG A 220 -11.56 10.73 27.60
CA ARG A 220 -12.08 10.05 28.81
C ARG A 220 -12.78 8.71 28.54
N GLN A 221 -12.95 8.29 27.28
CA GLN A 221 -13.81 7.18 26.88
C GLN A 221 -13.11 5.80 26.82
N ILE A 222 -11.78 5.74 26.84
CA ILE A 222 -11.06 4.45 26.82
C ILE A 222 -10.60 4.15 28.26
N ALA A 223 -11.44 3.44 29.02
CA ALA A 223 -11.19 3.14 30.44
C ALA A 223 -9.98 2.19 30.67
N LYS A 224 -9.48 1.51 29.63
CA LYS A 224 -8.39 0.51 29.72
C LYS A 224 -7.43 0.59 28.53
N LEU A 225 -6.98 1.80 28.16
CA LEU A 225 -5.92 1.86 27.16
C LEU A 225 -4.61 1.38 27.79
N GLN A 226 -4.11 0.27 27.26
CA GLN A 226 -2.80 -0.22 27.58
C GLN A 226 -2.00 -0.37 26.28
N TYR A 227 -0.91 0.35 26.13
CA TYR A 227 -0.06 0.23 24.95
C TYR A 227 1.26 -0.46 25.28
N GLY A 228 1.82 -1.13 24.28
CA GLY A 228 3.14 -1.73 24.28
C GLY A 228 4.01 -1.20 23.15
N VAL A 229 5.31 -1.10 23.37
CA VAL A 229 6.29 -0.80 22.31
C VAL A 229 7.28 -1.95 22.25
N VAL A 230 7.31 -2.64 21.13
CA VAL A 230 8.22 -3.76 20.87
C VAL A 230 9.19 -3.35 19.78
N LYS A 231 10.46 -3.35 20.09
CA LYS A 231 11.53 -3.06 19.13
C LYS A 231 12.47 -4.26 19.03
N ALA A 232 12.82 -4.61 17.80
CA ALA A 232 13.92 -5.54 17.56
C ALA A 232 15.22 -4.91 18.06
N ASP A 233 16.03 -5.69 18.73
CA ASP A 233 17.33 -5.28 19.21
C ASP A 233 18.39 -5.70 18.17
N PRO A 234 19.15 -4.75 17.59
CA PRO A 234 20.16 -5.08 16.59
C PRO A 234 21.25 -6.03 17.07
N SER A 235 21.49 -6.10 18.38
CA SER A 235 22.48 -7.01 18.97
C SER A 235 21.97 -8.44 19.13
N GLU A 236 20.64 -8.63 19.22
CA GLU A 236 19.99 -9.92 19.47
C GLU A 236 19.17 -10.41 18.27
N ASP A 237 18.49 -9.49 17.58
CA ASP A 237 17.59 -9.76 16.48
C ASP A 237 18.29 -9.51 15.13
N ILE A 238 19.43 -10.15 14.91
CA ILE A 238 20.26 -9.93 13.73
C ILE A 238 19.60 -10.53 12.49
N VAL A 239 19.26 -9.68 11.53
CA VAL A 239 18.83 -10.10 10.19
C VAL A 239 20.08 -10.26 9.30
N GLU A 240 20.35 -11.50 8.87
CA GLU A 240 21.43 -11.74 7.93
C GLU A 240 21.12 -11.13 6.57
N ARG A 241 21.97 -10.22 6.15
CA ARG A 241 21.93 -9.58 4.81
C ARG A 241 23.37 -9.42 4.31
N GLY A 242 23.52 -9.29 2.99
CA GLY A 242 24.79 -8.89 2.38
C GLY A 242 25.21 -7.47 2.80
N ASN A 243 26.47 -7.11 2.60
CA ASN A 243 26.96 -5.76 2.85
C ASN A 243 26.42 -4.83 1.76
N LEU A 244 25.76 -3.74 2.17
CA LEU A 244 25.33 -2.69 1.27
C LEU A 244 26.37 -1.56 1.30
N LYS A 245 26.81 -1.12 0.15
CA LYS A 245 27.61 0.09 -0.01
C LYS A 245 26.76 1.15 -0.66
N VAL A 246 26.49 2.24 0.04
CA VAL A 246 25.73 3.39 -0.50
C VAL A 246 26.68 4.47 -0.96
N LYS A 247 26.35 5.14 -2.06
CA LYS A 247 27.05 6.33 -2.57
C LYS A 247 26.04 7.36 -3.04
N ALA A 248 26.26 8.61 -2.68
CA ALA A 248 25.54 9.74 -3.20
C ALA A 248 26.31 10.32 -4.41
N GLU A 249 25.66 10.44 -5.55
CA GLU A 249 26.20 10.98 -6.78
C GLU A 249 25.46 12.26 -7.19
N ASN A 250 26.20 13.29 -7.54
CA ASN A 250 25.61 14.54 -8.01
C ASN A 250 25.00 14.38 -9.41
N GLY A 251 23.88 15.08 -9.65
CA GLY A 251 23.20 15.13 -10.94
C GLY A 251 22.02 14.19 -11.08
N ARG A 252 21.58 13.99 -12.33
CA ARG A 252 20.38 13.23 -12.68
C ARG A 252 20.72 11.80 -13.05
N LEU A 253 19.89 10.87 -12.58
CA LEU A 253 19.97 9.46 -13.02
C LEU A 253 19.75 9.33 -14.53
N SER A 254 18.82 10.10 -15.12
CA SER A 254 18.54 10.10 -16.56
C SER A 254 19.74 10.45 -17.43
N ASP A 255 20.59 11.37 -16.96
CA ASP A 255 21.77 11.85 -17.71
C ASP A 255 22.95 10.86 -17.59
N ASN A 256 22.99 10.11 -16.50
CA ASN A 256 24.01 9.10 -16.22
C ASN A 256 23.55 7.67 -16.57
N LEU A 257 22.39 7.50 -17.21
CA LEU A 257 21.73 6.22 -17.42
C LEU A 257 22.66 5.15 -18.02
N LEU A 258 23.31 5.45 -19.14
CA LEU A 258 24.18 4.48 -19.81
C LEU A 258 25.42 4.15 -18.99
N LYS A 259 26.05 5.14 -18.36
CA LYS A 259 27.20 4.95 -17.47
C LYS A 259 26.83 4.03 -16.28
N VAL A 260 25.63 4.21 -15.72
CA VAL A 260 25.13 3.37 -14.62
C VAL A 260 24.88 1.94 -15.10
N VAL A 261 24.27 1.75 -16.26
CA VAL A 261 23.95 0.42 -16.79
C VAL A 261 25.18 -0.36 -17.23
N GLU A 262 26.14 0.28 -17.83
CA GLU A 262 27.38 -0.34 -18.34
C GLU A 262 28.42 -0.55 -17.24
N GLY A 263 28.46 0.34 -16.24
CA GLY A 263 29.48 0.33 -15.18
C GLY A 263 29.09 -0.44 -13.90
N ASN A 264 27.93 -1.13 -13.86
CA ASN A 264 27.47 -1.81 -12.65
C ASN A 264 27.08 -3.27 -12.88
N GLU A 265 27.21 -4.06 -11.80
CA GLU A 265 26.82 -5.46 -11.80
C GLU A 265 25.29 -5.65 -11.85
N LYS A 266 24.86 -6.71 -12.51
CA LYS A 266 23.45 -7.08 -12.71
C LYS A 266 23.03 -8.22 -11.77
N PRO A 267 21.74 -8.35 -11.43
CA PRO A 267 20.62 -7.53 -11.90
C PRO A 267 20.61 -6.13 -11.28
N LEU A 268 20.33 -5.13 -12.12
CA LEU A 268 20.32 -3.72 -11.78
C LEU A 268 18.88 -3.21 -11.64
N LEU A 269 18.59 -2.46 -10.58
CA LEU A 269 17.32 -1.76 -10.39
C LEU A 269 17.53 -0.24 -10.54
N LEU A 270 16.78 0.36 -11.45
CA LEU A 270 16.74 1.80 -11.65
C LEU A 270 15.40 2.35 -11.17
N ILE A 271 15.41 3.28 -10.20
CA ILE A 271 14.18 3.81 -9.62
C ILE A 271 14.05 5.30 -9.92
N PHE A 272 12.99 5.64 -10.63
CA PHE A 272 12.63 7.01 -10.97
C PHE A 272 11.43 7.47 -10.12
N ASN A 273 11.35 8.77 -9.84
CA ASN A 273 10.25 9.32 -9.07
C ASN A 273 8.98 9.54 -9.90
N THR A 274 9.07 9.52 -11.24
CA THR A 274 7.91 9.66 -12.12
C THR A 274 7.85 8.56 -13.18
N VAL A 275 6.62 8.25 -13.62
CA VAL A 275 6.38 7.27 -14.69
C VAL A 275 7.00 7.73 -16.01
N GLU A 276 6.91 9.02 -16.31
CA GLU A 276 7.43 9.61 -17.55
C GLU A 276 8.94 9.37 -17.69
N ARG A 277 9.71 9.63 -16.60
CA ARG A 277 11.17 9.41 -16.59
C ARG A 277 11.53 7.92 -16.67
N ALA A 278 10.77 7.07 -15.98
CA ALA A 278 10.97 5.62 -16.06
C ALA A 278 10.74 5.09 -17.49
N VAL A 279 9.70 5.55 -18.16
CA VAL A 279 9.40 5.17 -19.55
C VAL A 279 10.45 5.71 -20.53
N GLU A 280 10.92 6.95 -20.33
CA GLU A 280 12.00 7.52 -21.17
C GLU A 280 13.30 6.71 -21.02
N ALA A 281 13.66 6.33 -19.78
CA ALA A 281 14.82 5.47 -19.54
C ALA A 281 14.63 4.09 -20.20
N TYR A 282 13.45 3.50 -20.15
CA TYR A 282 13.15 2.25 -20.83
C TYR A 282 13.34 2.37 -22.35
N ARG A 283 12.82 3.43 -22.98
CA ARG A 283 13.00 3.67 -24.41
C ARG A 283 14.48 3.74 -24.81
N LYS A 284 15.29 4.49 -24.03
CA LYS A 284 16.74 4.63 -24.27
C LYS A 284 17.50 3.30 -24.13
N LEU A 285 17.12 2.44 -23.18
CA LEU A 285 17.81 1.16 -22.95
C LEU A 285 17.37 0.04 -23.88
N ARG A 286 16.19 0.13 -24.48
CA ARG A 286 15.71 -0.88 -25.43
C ARG A 286 16.64 -1.07 -26.62
N GLU A 287 17.28 -0.01 -27.10
CA GLU A 287 18.25 -0.04 -28.21
C GLU A 287 19.51 -0.86 -27.87
N LYS A 288 19.78 -1.11 -26.58
CA LYS A 288 20.99 -1.79 -26.09
C LYS A 288 20.90 -3.32 -26.03
N LYS A 289 19.80 -3.93 -26.50
CA LYS A 289 19.56 -5.40 -26.47
C LYS A 289 19.65 -6.04 -25.07
N LEU A 290 19.42 -5.26 -24.02
CA LEU A 290 19.37 -5.73 -22.64
C LEU A 290 17.98 -6.29 -22.33
N LYS A 291 17.91 -7.34 -21.51
CA LYS A 291 16.64 -7.82 -20.98
C LYS A 291 16.11 -6.85 -19.92
N THR A 292 15.37 -5.85 -20.38
CA THR A 292 14.89 -4.73 -19.58
C THR A 292 13.42 -4.90 -19.25
N LEU A 293 13.05 -4.68 -17.99
CA LEU A 293 11.67 -4.74 -17.50
C LEU A 293 11.25 -3.37 -16.95
N LEU A 294 10.03 -2.94 -17.29
CA LEU A 294 9.43 -1.70 -16.81
C LEU A 294 8.29 -1.99 -15.85
N LEU A 295 8.31 -1.38 -14.64
CA LEU A 295 7.31 -1.55 -13.58
C LEU A 295 6.84 -0.20 -13.02
N HIS A 296 5.54 0.09 -13.15
CA HIS A 296 4.90 1.24 -12.48
C HIS A 296 3.39 1.01 -12.29
N SER A 297 2.73 1.88 -11.53
CA SER A 297 1.32 1.73 -11.16
C SER A 297 0.34 1.91 -12.32
N ARG A 298 0.76 2.58 -13.40
CA ARG A 298 -0.10 2.91 -14.56
C ARG A 298 -0.05 1.85 -15.69
N ILE A 299 0.34 0.62 -15.38
CA ILE A 299 0.23 -0.56 -16.23
C ILE A 299 -0.96 -1.38 -15.76
N VAL A 300 -1.72 -1.98 -16.70
CA VAL A 300 -2.86 -2.83 -16.34
C VAL A 300 -2.42 -4.03 -15.48
N SER A 301 -3.30 -4.44 -14.57
CA SER A 301 -2.95 -5.37 -13.49
C SER A 301 -2.45 -6.73 -13.97
N VAL A 302 -3.00 -7.26 -15.08
CA VAL A 302 -2.56 -8.54 -15.64
C VAL A 302 -1.11 -8.48 -16.10
N GLU A 303 -0.73 -7.44 -16.81
CA GLU A 303 0.65 -7.29 -17.30
C GLU A 303 1.64 -7.06 -16.17
N ARG A 304 1.25 -6.25 -15.19
CA ARG A 304 2.09 -6.02 -14.02
C ARG A 304 2.38 -7.33 -13.29
N LYS A 305 1.36 -8.18 -13.06
CA LYS A 305 1.54 -9.51 -12.45
C LYS A 305 2.44 -10.42 -13.29
N GLN A 306 2.27 -10.41 -14.61
CA GLN A 306 3.14 -11.19 -15.51
C GLN A 306 4.60 -10.75 -15.42
N ARG A 307 4.85 -9.44 -15.37
CA ARG A 307 6.20 -8.87 -15.24
C ARG A 307 6.82 -9.16 -13.86
N GLU A 308 6.04 -9.08 -12.80
CA GLU A 308 6.47 -9.46 -11.45
C GLU A 308 6.82 -10.96 -11.38
N ALA A 309 6.03 -11.83 -12.00
CA ALA A 309 6.26 -13.28 -12.05
C ALA A 309 7.53 -13.70 -12.81
N LEU A 310 8.03 -12.89 -13.74
CA LEU A 310 9.32 -13.15 -14.41
C LEU A 310 10.49 -13.16 -13.42
N PHE A 311 10.41 -12.35 -12.37
CA PHE A 311 11.43 -12.37 -11.30
C PHE A 311 11.36 -13.60 -10.43
N GLU A 312 10.16 -14.04 -10.07
CA GLU A 312 9.96 -15.18 -9.17
C GLU A 312 10.44 -16.48 -9.81
N LYS A 313 10.35 -16.59 -11.13
CA LYS A 313 10.82 -17.77 -11.88
C LYS A 313 12.32 -17.81 -12.11
N GLY A 314 13.05 -16.78 -11.68
CA GLY A 314 14.51 -16.72 -11.86
C GLY A 314 14.93 -16.46 -13.30
N ASP A 315 14.02 -15.98 -14.16
CA ASP A 315 14.37 -15.54 -15.52
C ASP A 315 15.42 -14.42 -15.45
N SER A 316 16.44 -14.52 -16.30
CA SER A 316 17.54 -13.56 -16.31
C SER A 316 17.05 -12.20 -16.81
N VAL A 317 16.76 -11.28 -15.89
CA VAL A 317 16.52 -9.86 -16.19
C VAL A 317 17.78 -9.07 -15.87
N ASP A 318 18.27 -8.31 -16.85
CA ASP A 318 19.48 -7.51 -16.67
C ASP A 318 19.17 -6.22 -15.90
N VAL A 319 18.11 -5.51 -16.33
CA VAL A 319 17.76 -4.19 -15.81
C VAL A 319 16.26 -4.13 -15.52
N VAL A 320 15.92 -3.69 -14.33
CA VAL A 320 14.55 -3.31 -13.96
C VAL A 320 14.48 -1.81 -13.83
N ILE A 321 13.55 -1.21 -14.54
CA ILE A 321 13.22 0.20 -14.42
C ILE A 321 11.88 0.30 -13.72
N ALA A 322 11.84 1.05 -12.62
CA ALA A 322 10.64 1.13 -11.82
C ALA A 322 10.41 2.52 -11.23
N THR A 323 9.22 2.72 -10.70
CA THR A 323 8.87 3.83 -9.83
C THR A 323 8.70 3.34 -8.37
N GLN A 324 8.00 4.09 -7.52
CA GLN A 324 7.75 3.74 -6.11
C GLN A 324 7.10 2.36 -5.90
N VAL A 325 6.55 1.73 -6.93
CA VAL A 325 5.90 0.40 -6.82
C VAL A 325 6.83 -0.70 -6.30
N VAL A 326 8.15 -0.50 -6.40
CA VAL A 326 9.15 -1.46 -5.89
C VAL A 326 9.50 -1.24 -4.42
N GLU A 327 9.09 -0.14 -3.80
CA GLU A 327 9.33 0.14 -2.38
C GLU A 327 8.63 -0.90 -1.49
N ALA A 328 7.53 -1.49 -1.99
CA ALA A 328 6.78 -2.53 -1.29
C ALA A 328 6.44 -3.71 -2.22
N GLY A 329 6.32 -4.92 -1.66
CA GLY A 329 5.71 -6.08 -2.32
C GLY A 329 6.61 -6.92 -3.22
N ILE A 330 7.80 -6.48 -3.57
CA ILE A 330 8.73 -7.26 -4.40
C ILE A 330 9.79 -7.90 -3.52
N ASP A 331 9.82 -9.22 -3.45
CA ASP A 331 10.86 -9.99 -2.73
C ASP A 331 12.00 -10.37 -3.68
N PHE A 332 12.65 -9.36 -4.25
CA PHE A 332 13.78 -9.54 -5.16
C PHE A 332 15.06 -8.92 -4.57
N ASP A 333 16.21 -9.50 -4.88
CA ASP A 333 17.53 -9.06 -4.45
C ASP A 333 18.36 -8.57 -5.62
N PHE A 334 18.50 -7.25 -5.74
CA PHE A 334 19.32 -6.63 -6.77
C PHE A 334 20.78 -6.52 -6.32
N LYS A 335 21.69 -6.74 -7.26
CA LYS A 335 23.11 -6.55 -7.02
C LYS A 335 23.45 -5.07 -6.94
N THR A 336 22.79 -4.26 -7.78
CA THR A 336 22.95 -2.81 -7.79
C THR A 336 21.57 -2.12 -7.82
N VAL A 337 21.42 -1.06 -7.03
CA VAL A 337 20.28 -0.15 -7.07
C VAL A 337 20.76 1.24 -7.40
N ALA A 338 20.18 1.88 -8.40
CA ALA A 338 20.38 3.30 -8.67
C ALA A 338 19.02 4.02 -8.59
N THR A 339 18.95 5.06 -7.78
CA THR A 339 17.70 5.77 -7.52
C THR A 339 17.87 7.28 -7.59
N GLU A 340 16.84 7.98 -8.08
CA GLU A 340 16.70 9.40 -7.81
C GLU A 340 16.50 9.63 -6.31
N ILE A 341 16.97 10.76 -5.79
CA ILE A 341 16.72 11.16 -4.40
C ILE A 341 15.21 11.27 -4.15
N SER A 342 14.76 10.80 -2.98
CA SER A 342 13.36 10.82 -2.52
C SER A 342 13.34 11.05 -1.01
N PRO A 343 12.16 11.21 -0.37
CA PRO A 343 12.07 11.26 1.08
C PRO A 343 12.81 10.11 1.75
N ILE A 344 13.37 10.34 2.92
CA ILE A 344 14.32 9.42 3.59
C ILE A 344 13.74 8.04 3.84
N ASP A 345 12.46 7.96 4.19
CA ASP A 345 11.72 6.72 4.39
C ASP A 345 11.59 5.89 3.10
N SER A 346 11.28 6.55 1.97
CA SER A 346 11.30 5.94 0.63
C SER A 346 12.70 5.47 0.24
N LEU A 347 13.75 6.28 0.51
CA LEU A 347 15.14 5.89 0.25
C LEU A 347 15.50 4.59 0.98
N ILE A 348 15.23 4.49 2.28
CA ILE A 348 15.50 3.29 3.07
C ILE A 348 14.81 2.06 2.46
N GLN A 349 13.58 2.20 1.98
CA GLN A 349 12.83 1.10 1.36
C GLN A 349 13.41 0.69 0.00
N ARG A 350 13.83 1.66 -0.82
CA ARG A 350 14.52 1.43 -2.11
C ARG A 350 15.84 0.72 -1.91
N LEU A 351 16.65 1.21 -0.99
CA LEU A 351 17.92 0.59 -0.61
C LEU A 351 17.72 -0.81 -0.06
N GLY A 352 16.62 -1.04 0.66
CA GLY A 352 16.20 -2.35 1.14
C GLY A 352 15.96 -3.40 0.05
N ARG A 353 15.95 -3.04 -1.25
CA ARG A 353 15.88 -3.97 -2.39
C ARG A 353 17.25 -4.47 -2.84
N CYS A 354 18.32 -3.94 -2.26
CA CYS A 354 19.72 -4.33 -2.50
C CYS A 354 20.27 -5.10 -1.30
N ALA A 355 21.26 -5.91 -1.54
CA ALA A 355 22.03 -6.61 -0.50
C ALA A 355 21.17 -7.45 0.48
N ARG A 356 20.14 -8.13 -0.01
CA ARG A 356 19.29 -8.99 0.84
C ARG A 356 19.94 -10.33 1.15
N ARG A 357 20.62 -10.93 0.18
CA ARG A 357 21.23 -12.27 0.28
C ARG A 357 22.71 -12.27 -0.07
N ARG A 358 23.21 -11.22 -0.69
CA ARG A 358 24.59 -11.04 -1.19
C ARG A 358 24.97 -9.59 -1.07
N ASP A 359 26.27 -9.28 -1.08
CA ASP A 359 26.75 -7.91 -1.08
C ASP A 359 26.25 -7.13 -2.30
N GLY A 360 25.99 -5.85 -2.13
CA GLY A 360 25.45 -4.99 -3.17
C GLY A 360 25.87 -3.53 -3.05
N GLU A 361 25.62 -2.78 -4.11
CA GLU A 361 25.92 -1.34 -4.18
C GLU A 361 24.65 -0.55 -4.50
N ALA A 362 24.49 0.60 -3.86
CA ALA A 362 23.41 1.53 -4.16
C ALA A 362 23.93 2.93 -4.45
N LYS A 363 23.35 3.57 -5.46
CA LYS A 363 23.70 4.93 -5.90
C LYS A 363 22.47 5.83 -5.81
N ILE A 364 22.60 6.97 -5.15
CA ILE A 364 21.54 7.96 -4.97
C ILE A 364 21.90 9.20 -5.77
N PHE A 365 21.12 9.50 -6.80
CA PHE A 365 21.31 10.69 -7.64
C PHE A 365 20.63 11.90 -7.03
N THR A 366 21.38 12.92 -6.68
CA THR A 366 20.97 14.00 -5.76
C THR A 366 20.54 15.29 -6.46
N ASP A 367 19.81 15.23 -7.58
CA ASP A 367 19.21 16.42 -8.20
C ASP A 367 17.98 16.86 -7.39
N LEU A 368 18.18 17.83 -6.48
CA LEU A 368 17.12 18.39 -5.64
C LEU A 368 16.07 19.14 -6.46
N GLU A 369 16.44 19.87 -7.51
CA GLU A 369 15.49 20.63 -8.31
C GLU A 369 14.50 19.70 -9.00
N GLN A 370 14.98 18.57 -9.50
CA GLN A 370 14.11 17.55 -10.05
C GLN A 370 13.23 16.88 -8.97
N ALA A 371 13.77 16.61 -7.79
CA ALA A 371 13.01 15.98 -6.71
C ALA A 371 11.88 16.87 -6.16
N LYS A 372 12.09 18.18 -6.07
CA LYS A 372 11.07 19.16 -5.63
C LYS A 372 9.85 19.23 -6.56
N THR A 373 9.94 18.77 -7.80
CA THR A 373 8.78 18.68 -8.70
C THR A 373 7.80 17.57 -8.30
N VAL A 374 8.24 16.65 -7.44
CA VAL A 374 7.46 15.47 -7.01
C VAL A 374 7.15 15.51 -5.53
N TYR A 375 8.10 15.95 -4.72
CA TYR A 375 8.02 15.93 -3.26
C TYR A 375 8.09 17.33 -2.64
N PRO A 376 7.56 17.54 -1.42
CA PRO A 376 7.65 18.81 -0.73
C PRO A 376 9.09 19.28 -0.55
N GLU A 377 9.35 20.52 -0.91
CA GLU A 377 10.70 21.10 -0.93
C GLU A 377 11.41 21.04 0.42
N ASN A 378 10.68 21.33 1.51
CA ASN A 378 11.22 21.30 2.87
C ASN A 378 11.68 19.90 3.27
N VAL A 379 10.91 18.84 2.95
CA VAL A 379 11.30 17.44 3.18
C VAL A 379 12.56 17.10 2.39
N MET A 380 12.60 17.49 1.12
CA MET A 380 13.74 17.18 0.26
C MET A 380 15.03 17.88 0.70
N LYS A 381 14.94 19.16 1.12
CA LYS A 381 16.09 19.90 1.68
C LYS A 381 16.63 19.23 2.96
N VAL A 382 15.74 18.82 3.87
CA VAL A 382 16.17 18.18 5.12
C VAL A 382 16.67 16.76 4.86
N THR A 383 16.05 16.01 3.94
CA THR A 383 16.57 14.70 3.50
C THR A 383 17.98 14.83 2.95
N PHE A 384 18.22 15.77 2.02
CA PHE A 384 19.55 15.97 1.44
C PHE A 384 20.60 16.34 2.49
N LYS A 385 20.25 17.21 3.44
CA LYS A 385 21.15 17.61 4.54
C LYS A 385 21.52 16.43 5.45
N ASN A 386 20.62 15.44 5.59
CA ASN A 386 20.81 14.25 6.44
C ASN A 386 21.20 13.01 5.63
N LEU A 387 21.66 13.16 4.37
CA LEU A 387 22.21 12.04 3.62
C LEU A 387 23.56 11.66 4.23
N ASP A 388 23.56 10.52 4.91
CA ASP A 388 24.74 9.88 5.48
C ASP A 388 24.84 8.48 4.86
N GLU A 389 25.88 8.24 4.08
CA GLU A 389 26.05 7.00 3.31
C GLU A 389 26.19 5.78 4.22
N ASP A 390 26.90 5.91 5.34
CA ASP A 390 27.12 4.83 6.30
C ASP A 390 25.85 4.54 7.09
N MET A 391 25.15 5.56 7.58
CA MET A 391 23.87 5.38 8.25
C MET A 391 22.81 4.76 7.33
N LEU A 392 22.76 5.17 6.05
CA LEU A 392 21.86 4.60 5.07
C LEU A 392 22.22 3.13 4.78
N SER A 393 23.50 2.78 4.69
CA SER A 393 23.97 1.41 4.51
C SER A 393 23.51 0.52 5.67
N ASP A 394 23.62 1.01 6.89
CA ASP A 394 23.21 0.28 8.08
C ASP A 394 21.71 0.22 8.29
N SER A 395 20.95 1.25 7.87
CA SER A 395 19.51 1.36 8.08
C SER A 395 18.71 0.20 7.50
N VAL A 396 19.20 -0.47 6.46
CA VAL A 396 18.54 -1.63 5.86
C VAL A 396 18.58 -2.89 6.75
N ARG A 397 19.48 -2.91 7.74
CA ARG A 397 19.66 -4.02 8.69
C ARG A 397 19.18 -3.68 10.08
N ASP A 398 19.31 -2.40 10.44
CA ASP A 398 19.07 -1.88 11.78
C ASP A 398 17.88 -0.93 11.76
N ALA A 399 16.76 -1.40 12.33
CA ALA A 399 15.53 -0.61 12.41
C ALA A 399 15.68 0.62 13.34
N LEU A 400 16.63 0.64 14.28
CA LEU A 400 16.87 1.79 15.13
C LEU A 400 17.57 2.91 14.35
N LYS A 401 18.61 2.57 13.56
CA LYS A 401 19.26 3.52 12.67
C LYS A 401 18.31 4.04 11.58
N ALA A 402 17.48 3.17 11.02
CA ALA A 402 16.43 3.56 10.08
C ALA A 402 15.47 4.59 10.70
N SER A 403 15.05 4.35 11.94
CA SER A 403 14.17 5.30 12.65
C SER A 403 14.86 6.59 13.02
N GLU A 404 16.13 6.55 13.36
CA GLU A 404 16.91 7.75 13.64
C GLU A 404 16.96 8.66 12.42
N LEU A 405 17.29 8.11 11.23
CA LEU A 405 17.27 8.86 9.98
C LEU A 405 15.90 9.48 9.69
N VAL A 406 14.82 8.71 9.87
CA VAL A 406 13.45 9.20 9.66
C VAL A 406 13.12 10.33 10.61
N ASN A 407 13.47 10.21 11.90
CA ASN A 407 13.19 11.23 12.90
C ASN A 407 14.04 12.50 12.71
N ASN A 408 15.25 12.40 12.16
CA ASN A 408 16.10 13.54 11.82
C ASN A 408 15.51 14.37 10.66
N VAL A 409 14.73 13.75 9.77
CA VAL A 409 14.06 14.44 8.65
C VAL A 409 12.69 14.95 9.06
N TYR A 410 11.86 14.12 9.68
CA TYR A 410 10.51 14.48 10.09
C TYR A 410 10.51 15.06 11.52
N THR A 411 11.13 16.25 11.66
CA THR A 411 11.09 17.04 12.88
C THR A 411 9.73 17.70 13.07
N GLN A 412 9.46 18.21 14.28
CA GLN A 412 8.22 18.94 14.58
C GLN A 412 7.97 20.06 13.58
N ASP A 413 9.00 20.89 13.32
CA ASP A 413 8.89 22.03 12.40
C ASP A 413 8.56 21.59 10.96
N VAL A 414 9.21 20.55 10.46
CA VAL A 414 8.95 20.02 9.12
C VAL A 414 7.51 19.51 9.01
N VAL A 415 7.06 18.75 10.00
CA VAL A 415 5.70 18.20 10.03
C VAL A 415 4.64 19.30 10.15
N GLU A 416 4.86 20.34 10.94
CA GLU A 416 3.94 21.49 11.06
C GLU A 416 3.85 22.26 9.74
N GLN A 417 4.97 22.49 9.06
CA GLN A 417 4.99 23.13 7.74
C GLN A 417 4.20 22.29 6.71
N LEU A 418 4.37 20.96 6.70
CA LEU A 418 3.62 20.07 5.81
C LEU A 418 2.11 20.18 6.08
N LYS A 419 1.71 20.10 7.34
CA LYS A 419 0.31 20.18 7.75
C LYS A 419 -0.33 21.52 7.45
N SER A 420 0.43 22.60 7.43
CA SER A 420 -0.10 23.97 7.24
C SER A 420 -0.85 24.11 5.91
N SER A 421 -0.38 23.46 4.85
CA SER A 421 -1.00 23.51 3.51
C SER A 421 -2.32 22.73 3.41
N VAL A 422 -2.58 21.81 4.34
CA VAL A 422 -3.78 20.94 4.36
C VAL A 422 -4.58 21.07 5.65
N HIS A 423 -4.32 22.11 6.42
CA HIS A 423 -4.85 22.29 7.78
C HIS A 423 -6.38 22.34 7.83
N GLU A 424 -7.02 23.08 6.91
CA GLU A 424 -8.48 23.18 6.87
C GLU A 424 -9.12 21.85 6.44
N ASP A 425 -8.50 21.11 5.53
CA ASP A 425 -8.97 19.80 5.13
C ASP A 425 -8.89 18.81 6.30
N ILE A 426 -7.77 18.83 7.06
CA ILE A 426 -7.62 18.01 8.27
C ILE A 426 -8.70 18.37 9.30
N LYS A 427 -8.92 19.65 9.58
CA LYS A 427 -9.96 20.09 10.53
C LYS A 427 -11.34 19.60 10.14
N ARG A 428 -11.70 19.72 8.86
CA ARG A 428 -13.00 19.29 8.34
C ARG A 428 -13.22 17.80 8.56
N ILE A 429 -12.24 16.98 8.20
CA ILE A 429 -12.33 15.52 8.42
C ILE A 429 -12.31 15.17 9.89
N LEU A 430 -11.52 15.84 10.72
CA LEU A 430 -11.53 15.61 12.17
C LEU A 430 -12.86 15.96 12.83
N ALA A 431 -13.60 16.95 12.33
CA ALA A 431 -14.95 17.27 12.80
C ALA A 431 -15.92 16.08 12.60
N PHE A 432 -15.66 15.24 11.59
CA PHE A 432 -16.40 14.01 11.34
C PHE A 432 -15.86 12.81 12.15
N VAL A 433 -14.55 12.56 12.11
CA VAL A 433 -13.93 11.35 12.69
C VAL A 433 -13.98 11.37 14.22
N LYS A 434 -13.76 12.52 14.87
CA LYS A 434 -13.77 12.65 16.33
C LYS A 434 -15.08 12.25 17.01
N PRO A 435 -16.25 12.72 16.54
CA PRO A 435 -17.53 12.39 17.16
C PRO A 435 -18.17 11.11 16.58
N PHE A 436 -17.40 10.26 15.88
CA PHE A 436 -17.93 9.11 15.17
C PHE A 436 -18.82 8.22 16.03
N THR A 437 -18.42 7.93 17.26
CA THR A 437 -19.18 7.10 18.20
C THR A 437 -20.51 7.73 18.64
N GLY A 438 -20.61 9.06 18.70
CA GLY A 438 -21.82 9.78 19.06
C GLY A 438 -22.79 10.01 17.90
N LYS A 439 -22.29 9.99 16.65
CA LYS A 439 -23.06 10.32 15.45
C LYS A 439 -23.20 9.15 14.47
N MET A 440 -22.94 7.93 14.89
CA MET A 440 -22.90 6.75 14.04
C MET A 440 -24.20 6.52 13.24
N PHE A 441 -25.33 7.02 13.72
CA PHE A 441 -26.65 6.83 13.11
C PHE A 441 -27.23 8.09 12.46
N ASP A 442 -26.59 9.27 12.60
CA ASP A 442 -27.08 10.53 12.06
C ASP A 442 -26.19 10.98 10.88
N ARG A 443 -26.51 10.51 9.66
CA ARG A 443 -25.55 10.48 8.55
C ARG A 443 -25.99 11.13 7.25
N ARG A 444 -27.10 11.81 7.17
CA ARG A 444 -27.73 11.99 5.86
C ARG A 444 -27.12 13.07 4.94
N GLU A 445 -26.39 14.05 5.41
CA GLU A 445 -26.02 15.19 4.55
C GLU A 445 -24.52 15.50 4.43
N PHE A 446 -23.71 15.05 5.37
CA PHE A 446 -22.31 15.48 5.44
C PHE A 446 -21.31 14.57 4.70
N TYR A 447 -21.71 13.36 4.33
CA TYR A 447 -20.77 12.24 4.16
C TYR A 447 -20.40 11.88 2.73
N GLU A 448 -21.23 12.19 1.75
CA GLU A 448 -20.93 11.80 0.37
C GLU A 448 -19.79 12.63 -0.22
N ASP A 449 -19.75 13.93 0.09
CA ASP A 449 -18.69 14.83 -0.40
C ASP A 449 -17.35 14.65 0.33
N GLU A 450 -17.36 14.17 1.58
CA GLU A 450 -16.16 14.07 2.43
C GLU A 450 -15.53 12.67 2.46
N ALA A 451 -16.25 11.63 2.05
CA ALA A 451 -15.75 10.26 2.07
C ALA A 451 -14.45 10.10 1.27
N SER A 452 -14.33 10.80 0.14
CA SER A 452 -13.12 10.78 -0.70
C SER A 452 -11.88 11.33 -0.01
N ASN A 453 -12.05 12.18 1.02
CA ASN A 453 -10.97 12.85 1.75
C ASN A 453 -10.65 12.20 3.10
N LEU A 454 -11.33 11.11 3.47
CA LEU A 454 -11.20 10.46 4.78
C LEU A 454 -9.78 9.97 5.08
N LEU A 455 -9.01 9.62 4.06
CA LEU A 455 -7.82 8.82 4.22
C LEU A 455 -6.57 9.44 3.61
N ARG A 456 -6.71 10.05 2.47
CA ARG A 456 -5.60 10.59 1.69
C ARG A 456 -5.93 11.98 1.15
N TYR A 457 -4.90 12.77 1.00
CA TYR A 457 -5.03 14.10 0.40
C TYR A 457 -5.31 14.03 -1.11
N SER A 458 -4.82 13.01 -1.81
CA SER A 458 -5.12 12.72 -3.21
C SER A 458 -6.29 11.73 -3.33
N VAL A 459 -7.14 11.93 -4.34
CA VAL A 459 -8.23 11.00 -4.65
C VAL A 459 -7.72 9.93 -5.61
N GLU A 460 -7.70 8.67 -5.17
CA GLU A 460 -7.41 7.55 -6.05
C GLU A 460 -8.66 7.14 -6.82
N VAL A 461 -8.62 7.17 -8.15
CA VAL A 461 -9.71 6.70 -9.00
C VAL A 461 -9.36 5.39 -9.68
N ARG A 462 -10.36 4.51 -9.74
CA ARG A 462 -10.25 3.23 -10.44
C ARG A 462 -10.54 3.41 -11.91
N CYS A 463 -9.65 2.91 -12.75
CA CYS A 463 -9.75 3.01 -14.19
C CYS A 463 -9.72 1.64 -14.85
N ILE A 464 -10.28 1.54 -16.04
CA ILE A 464 -10.29 0.33 -16.86
C ILE A 464 -9.91 0.66 -18.30
N LEU A 465 -9.00 -0.13 -18.87
CA LEU A 465 -8.66 -0.12 -20.28
C LEU A 465 -9.54 -1.14 -21.00
N LEU A 466 -10.38 -0.70 -21.92
CA LEU A 466 -11.25 -1.59 -22.67
C LEU A 466 -10.56 -2.03 -23.97
N PRO A 467 -10.75 -3.30 -24.40
CA PRO A 467 -10.49 -3.71 -25.77
C PRO A 467 -11.22 -2.79 -26.75
N GLN A 468 -10.66 -2.58 -27.95
CA GLN A 468 -11.18 -1.59 -28.90
C GLN A 468 -12.64 -1.83 -29.30
N ASP A 469 -13.06 -3.07 -29.44
CA ASP A 469 -14.44 -3.46 -29.74
C ASP A 469 -15.42 -3.04 -28.63
N LEU A 470 -15.08 -3.31 -27.37
CA LEU A 470 -15.87 -2.91 -26.21
C LEU A 470 -15.84 -1.40 -25.98
N TYR A 471 -14.71 -0.74 -26.25
CA TYR A 471 -14.62 0.72 -26.17
C TYR A 471 -15.57 1.41 -27.17
N LYS A 472 -15.63 0.94 -28.43
CA LYS A 472 -16.57 1.42 -29.42
C LYS A 472 -18.02 1.19 -28.98
N GLN A 473 -18.34 -0.02 -28.51
CA GLN A 473 -19.68 -0.32 -27.97
C GLN A 473 -20.06 0.60 -26.81
N ALA A 474 -19.11 0.93 -25.90
CA ALA A 474 -19.36 1.86 -24.81
C ALA A 474 -19.70 3.29 -25.31
N LEU A 475 -18.99 3.78 -26.31
CA LEU A 475 -19.27 5.08 -26.91
C LEU A 475 -20.63 5.09 -27.64
N ASP A 476 -20.94 4.03 -28.38
CA ASP A 476 -22.17 3.94 -29.15
C ASP A 476 -23.41 3.75 -28.26
N SER A 477 -23.29 3.02 -27.14
CA SER A 477 -24.37 2.86 -26.18
C SER A 477 -24.83 4.21 -25.57
N ILE A 478 -23.90 5.14 -25.37
CA ILE A 478 -24.21 6.48 -24.85
C ILE A 478 -24.81 7.41 -25.94
N LYS A 479 -24.45 7.20 -27.22
CA LYS A 479 -25.02 7.97 -28.35
C LYS A 479 -26.45 7.56 -28.64
N ALA A 480 -26.76 6.29 -28.54
CA ALA A 480 -28.12 5.78 -28.71
C ALA A 480 -28.96 6.18 -27.50
N LYS A 481 -29.94 7.06 -27.68
CA LYS A 481 -30.88 7.45 -26.62
C LYS A 481 -31.68 6.21 -26.17
N GLY A 482 -31.24 5.50 -25.14
CA GLY A 482 -32.05 4.40 -24.62
C GLY A 482 -31.32 3.47 -23.67
N ASP A 483 -30.56 2.53 -24.11
CA ASP A 483 -30.03 1.47 -23.25
C ASP A 483 -28.49 1.56 -23.19
N ASN A 484 -27.97 2.11 -22.08
CA ASN A 484 -26.53 2.26 -21.83
C ASN A 484 -25.88 0.92 -21.47
N LYS A 485 -26.38 -0.19 -21.98
CA LYS A 485 -25.95 -1.55 -21.65
C LYS A 485 -25.13 -2.16 -22.75
N ILE A 486 -24.11 -2.91 -22.34
CA ILE A 486 -23.31 -3.73 -23.21
C ILE A 486 -23.53 -5.19 -22.78
N PRO A 487 -24.10 -6.04 -23.63
CA PRO A 487 -24.28 -7.45 -23.30
C PRO A 487 -22.91 -8.13 -23.19
N LEU A 488 -22.60 -8.65 -22.02
CA LEU A 488 -21.36 -9.38 -21.77
C LEU A 488 -21.63 -10.51 -20.77
N GLU A 489 -21.13 -11.69 -21.06
CA GLU A 489 -21.20 -12.82 -20.14
C GLU A 489 -20.49 -12.52 -18.82
N HIS A 490 -21.06 -13.00 -17.70
CA HIS A 490 -20.56 -12.73 -16.34
C HIS A 490 -19.06 -13.03 -16.20
N ASN A 491 -18.61 -14.21 -16.60
CA ASN A 491 -17.21 -14.61 -16.46
C ASN A 491 -16.26 -13.72 -17.28
N ARG A 492 -16.68 -13.30 -18.48
CA ARG A 492 -15.92 -12.38 -19.32
C ARG A 492 -15.85 -10.98 -18.70
N ALA A 493 -16.93 -10.52 -18.09
CA ALA A 493 -16.96 -9.26 -17.35
C ALA A 493 -16.03 -9.30 -16.13
N VAL A 494 -16.10 -10.35 -15.31
CA VAL A 494 -15.20 -10.56 -14.18
C VAL A 494 -13.74 -10.50 -14.63
N LYS A 495 -13.39 -11.24 -15.67
CA LYS A 495 -12.04 -11.24 -16.24
C LYS A 495 -11.60 -9.84 -16.69
N LEU A 496 -12.46 -9.12 -17.40
CA LEU A 496 -12.19 -7.76 -17.85
C LEU A 496 -11.83 -6.83 -16.69
N PHE A 497 -12.64 -6.82 -15.62
CA PHE A 497 -12.41 -5.96 -14.46
C PHE A 497 -11.21 -6.38 -13.60
N THR A 498 -10.84 -7.64 -13.59
CA THR A 498 -9.69 -8.13 -12.81
C THR A 498 -8.36 -7.95 -13.54
N GLU A 499 -8.35 -8.05 -14.86
CA GLU A 499 -7.13 -8.02 -15.67
C GLU A 499 -6.79 -6.62 -16.21
N ASN A 500 -7.80 -5.85 -16.62
CA ASN A 500 -7.63 -4.60 -17.34
C ASN A 500 -7.77 -3.34 -16.47
N ASN A 501 -7.80 -3.49 -15.15
CA ASN A 501 -7.90 -2.37 -14.24
C ASN A 501 -6.53 -1.77 -13.90
N LEU A 502 -6.54 -0.50 -13.56
CA LEU A 502 -5.45 0.22 -12.93
C LEU A 502 -6.01 1.36 -12.05
N SER A 503 -5.17 1.95 -11.21
CA SER A 503 -5.55 3.11 -10.39
C SER A 503 -4.70 4.31 -10.73
N ILE A 504 -5.31 5.49 -10.67
CA ILE A 504 -4.66 6.78 -10.89
C ILE A 504 -4.94 7.65 -9.67
N SER A 505 -3.90 8.19 -9.05
CA SER A 505 -4.05 9.26 -8.05
C SER A 505 -4.31 10.58 -8.77
N LEU A 506 -5.45 11.22 -8.47
CA LEU A 506 -5.79 12.52 -9.02
C LEU A 506 -5.14 13.62 -8.16
N PRO A 507 -4.18 14.37 -8.69
CA PRO A 507 -3.64 15.52 -7.99
C PRO A 507 -4.72 16.61 -7.92
N ARG A 508 -4.87 17.25 -6.76
CA ARG A 508 -5.87 18.34 -6.55
C ARG A 508 -5.68 19.55 -7.49
N LYS A 509 -4.48 19.71 -8.06
CA LYS A 509 -4.13 20.78 -8.98
C LYS A 509 -4.26 20.41 -10.46
N ALA A 510 -4.66 19.18 -10.82
CA ALA A 510 -4.83 18.82 -12.22
C ALA A 510 -6.01 19.58 -12.83
N ILE A 511 -5.73 20.39 -13.85
CA ILE A 511 -6.75 21.18 -14.55
C ILE A 511 -7.55 20.30 -15.51
N LYS A 512 -6.89 19.30 -16.11
CA LYS A 512 -7.48 18.38 -17.09
C LYS A 512 -6.91 16.98 -16.94
N ILE A 513 -7.71 15.99 -17.30
CA ILE A 513 -7.33 14.57 -17.28
C ILE A 513 -7.62 13.96 -18.66
N PRO A 514 -6.83 14.32 -19.70
CA PRO A 514 -7.10 13.92 -21.08
C PRO A 514 -7.25 12.42 -21.26
N ALA A 515 -6.54 11.63 -20.46
CA ALA A 515 -6.60 10.18 -20.49
C ALA A 515 -7.96 9.59 -20.07
N LEU A 516 -8.82 10.36 -19.40
CA LEU A 516 -10.17 9.96 -18.99
C LEU A 516 -11.25 10.72 -19.74
N GLU A 517 -10.89 11.66 -20.62
CA GLU A 517 -11.82 12.45 -21.43
C GLU A 517 -12.16 11.73 -22.74
N HIS A 518 -13.44 11.70 -23.08
CA HIS A 518 -13.96 11.13 -24.32
C HIS A 518 -14.74 12.19 -25.10
N GLN A 519 -14.59 12.19 -26.43
CA GLN A 519 -15.35 13.08 -27.32
C GLN A 519 -16.72 12.47 -27.62
N LEU A 520 -17.80 13.15 -27.23
CA LEU A 520 -19.15 12.75 -27.51
C LEU A 520 -19.97 13.96 -27.97
N ASN A 521 -20.44 13.95 -29.22
CA ASN A 521 -21.24 15.04 -29.79
C ASN A 521 -20.57 16.41 -29.60
N ASN A 522 -19.30 16.55 -29.94
CA ASN A 522 -18.47 17.75 -29.77
C ASN A 522 -18.30 18.25 -28.31
N LYS A 523 -18.64 17.43 -27.32
CA LYS A 523 -18.39 17.72 -25.90
C LYS A 523 -17.41 16.71 -25.31
N LYS A 524 -16.59 17.17 -24.37
CA LYS A 524 -15.75 16.31 -23.54
C LYS A 524 -16.56 15.76 -22.39
N VAL A 525 -16.51 14.46 -22.16
CA VAL A 525 -17.24 13.76 -21.10
C VAL A 525 -16.35 12.70 -20.45
N TYR A 526 -16.68 12.30 -19.24
CA TYR A 526 -16.08 11.16 -18.56
C TYR A 526 -17.06 9.98 -18.59
N LEU A 527 -16.55 8.78 -18.80
CA LEU A 527 -17.36 7.56 -18.84
C LEU A 527 -16.91 6.60 -17.75
N SER A 528 -17.86 5.99 -17.04
CA SER A 528 -17.58 4.86 -16.16
C SER A 528 -18.31 3.62 -16.61
N LEU A 529 -17.72 2.47 -16.34
CA LEU A 529 -18.24 1.15 -16.60
C LEU A 529 -18.50 0.44 -15.27
N TYR A 530 -19.68 -0.11 -15.08
CA TYR A 530 -20.00 -0.94 -13.92
C TYR A 530 -20.78 -2.17 -14.32
N PHE A 531 -20.76 -3.17 -13.46
CA PHE A 531 -21.47 -4.42 -13.68
C PHE A 531 -22.79 -4.42 -12.92
N SER A 532 -23.87 -4.78 -13.60
CA SER A 532 -25.18 -4.97 -13.01
C SER A 532 -25.67 -6.39 -13.28
N GLU A 533 -26.75 -6.80 -12.66
CA GLU A 533 -27.42 -8.09 -12.94
C GLU A 533 -27.82 -8.25 -14.41
N LYS A 534 -27.91 -7.15 -15.15
CA LYS A 534 -28.33 -7.08 -16.55
C LYS A 534 -27.17 -6.92 -17.54
N GLY A 535 -25.91 -7.04 -17.09
CA GLY A 535 -24.71 -6.89 -17.89
C GLY A 535 -23.88 -5.65 -17.55
N LEU A 536 -23.04 -5.20 -18.48
CA LEU A 536 -22.24 -3.99 -18.30
C LEU A 536 -23.06 -2.73 -18.58
N GLU A 537 -23.02 -1.79 -17.68
CA GLU A 537 -23.66 -0.48 -17.85
C GLU A 537 -22.61 0.63 -17.93
N VAL A 538 -22.83 1.57 -18.87
CA VAL A 538 -21.97 2.74 -19.05
C VAL A 538 -22.68 3.97 -18.51
N ARG A 539 -22.01 4.75 -17.64
CA ARG A 539 -22.49 6.04 -17.16
C ARG A 539 -21.64 7.18 -17.71
N LYS A 540 -22.31 8.26 -18.03
CA LYS A 540 -21.70 9.49 -18.52
C LYS A 540 -21.69 10.55 -17.42
N TYR A 541 -20.58 11.28 -17.33
CA TYR A 541 -20.42 12.43 -16.44
C TYR A 541 -19.85 13.61 -17.24
N ASP A 542 -20.41 14.79 -17.03
CA ASP A 542 -19.90 16.01 -17.67
C ASP A 542 -18.65 16.55 -16.94
N LYS A 543 -18.46 16.18 -15.68
CA LYS A 543 -17.32 16.56 -14.85
C LYS A 543 -16.85 15.35 -14.03
N ILE A 544 -15.54 15.25 -13.75
CA ILE A 544 -14.98 14.17 -12.97
C ILE A 544 -15.43 14.18 -11.50
N GLU A 545 -15.69 15.37 -10.96
CA GLU A 545 -16.18 15.53 -9.60
C GLU A 545 -17.55 14.85 -9.41
N SER A 546 -18.36 14.83 -10.47
CA SER A 546 -19.65 14.12 -10.43
C SER A 546 -19.49 12.62 -10.28
N TYR A 547 -18.45 12.02 -10.90
CA TYR A 547 -18.10 10.62 -10.67
C TYR A 547 -17.58 10.38 -9.26
N ILE A 548 -16.72 11.26 -8.75
CA ILE A 548 -16.14 11.13 -7.40
C ILE A 548 -17.25 11.17 -6.34
N ARG A 549 -18.25 12.07 -6.49
CA ARG A 549 -19.42 12.20 -5.61
C ARG A 549 -20.32 10.96 -5.58
N THR A 550 -20.34 10.16 -6.64
CA THR A 550 -21.11 8.90 -6.68
C THR A 550 -20.40 7.74 -5.96
N ASN A 551 -19.47 8.02 -5.05
CA ASN A 551 -18.62 7.00 -4.38
C ASN A 551 -17.90 6.10 -5.37
N GLN A 552 -17.56 6.62 -6.54
CA GLN A 552 -16.82 5.93 -7.60
C GLN A 552 -17.46 4.59 -8.00
N ILE A 553 -18.78 4.60 -8.23
CA ILE A 553 -19.47 3.40 -8.72
C ILE A 553 -18.93 3.04 -10.10
N GLY A 554 -18.30 1.86 -10.19
CA GLY A 554 -17.66 1.38 -11.41
C GLY A 554 -16.23 1.86 -11.59
N TYR A 555 -15.73 1.75 -12.82
CA TYR A 555 -14.37 2.11 -13.22
C TYR A 555 -14.43 3.15 -14.33
N LEU A 556 -13.64 4.22 -14.22
CA LEU A 556 -13.52 5.19 -15.31
C LEU A 556 -12.86 4.52 -16.52
N ILE A 557 -13.48 4.72 -17.68
CA ILE A 557 -12.95 4.19 -18.93
C ILE A 557 -11.76 5.05 -19.36
N ILE A 558 -10.63 4.41 -19.65
CA ILE A 558 -9.45 5.06 -20.20
C ILE A 558 -9.67 5.28 -21.69
N ASN A 559 -9.31 6.46 -22.17
CA ASN A 559 -9.19 6.72 -23.60
C ASN A 559 -7.97 5.95 -24.13
N PRO A 560 -8.14 4.95 -25.00
CA PRO A 560 -7.05 4.08 -25.46
C PRO A 560 -5.88 4.82 -26.09
N ASN A 561 -6.09 5.99 -26.66
CA ASN A 561 -5.04 6.80 -27.28
C ASN A 561 -3.98 7.30 -26.30
N TYR A 562 -4.24 7.23 -24.99
CA TYR A 562 -3.29 7.63 -23.95
C TYR A 562 -2.58 6.44 -23.30
N TYR A 563 -2.93 5.20 -23.69
CA TYR A 563 -2.24 4.00 -23.22
C TYR A 563 -1.17 3.61 -24.25
N GLU A 564 0.06 3.91 -23.94
CA GLU A 564 1.17 3.82 -24.87
C GLU A 564 1.74 2.40 -25.01
N GLU A 565 2.18 2.05 -26.22
CA GLU A 565 2.78 0.77 -26.59
C GLU A 565 3.98 0.98 -27.53
N ILE A 566 4.99 0.13 -27.44
CA ILE A 566 6.10 0.04 -28.39
C ILE A 566 6.29 -1.42 -28.79
N GLU A 567 6.08 -1.74 -30.08
CA GLU A 567 6.28 -3.08 -30.66
C GLU A 567 5.70 -4.21 -29.80
N GLY A 568 4.43 -4.08 -29.39
CA GLY A 568 3.73 -5.06 -28.57
C GLY A 568 4.06 -5.03 -27.07
N TYR A 569 4.96 -4.14 -26.62
CA TYR A 569 5.25 -3.96 -25.21
C TYR A 569 4.55 -2.71 -24.67
N HIS A 570 3.61 -2.89 -23.77
CA HIS A 570 2.81 -1.82 -23.23
C HIS A 570 3.60 -0.98 -22.23
N LEU A 571 3.71 0.31 -22.50
CA LEU A 571 4.33 1.29 -21.61
C LEU A 571 3.38 1.80 -20.54
N GLY A 572 2.06 1.59 -20.72
CA GLY A 572 1.03 2.03 -19.81
C GLY A 572 0.56 3.47 -20.03
N LEU A 573 -0.11 4.02 -19.05
CA LEU A 573 -0.67 5.37 -19.08
C LEU A 573 0.40 6.39 -18.69
N VAL A 574 1.17 6.90 -19.67
CA VAL A 574 2.38 7.69 -19.42
C VAL A 574 2.05 9.11 -18.98
N LYS A 575 1.21 9.84 -19.72
CA LYS A 575 0.85 11.25 -19.46
C LYS A 575 -0.66 11.44 -19.27
N PRO A 576 -1.22 11.05 -18.10
CA PRO A 576 -2.66 11.14 -17.88
C PRO A 576 -3.18 12.56 -17.62
N PHE A 577 -2.30 13.48 -17.17
CA PHE A 577 -2.68 14.80 -16.70
C PHE A 577 -2.15 15.92 -17.59
N ASP A 578 -2.89 17.01 -17.66
CA ASP A 578 -2.45 18.29 -18.19
C ASP A 578 -2.51 19.31 -17.04
N TYR A 579 -1.35 19.77 -16.61
CA TYR A 579 -1.24 20.74 -15.51
C TYR A 579 -1.39 22.20 -15.97
N GLY A 580 -1.51 22.44 -17.28
CA GLY A 580 -1.41 23.78 -17.85
C GLY A 580 0.03 24.33 -17.79
N ASN A 581 0.28 25.43 -18.47
CA ASN A 581 1.53 26.17 -18.31
C ASN A 581 1.42 27.00 -17.03
N PHE A 582 2.11 26.61 -15.97
CA PHE A 582 2.37 27.40 -14.76
C PHE A 582 3.71 28.10 -14.90
#